data_66560d185c982ece024245f2753fa673
#
_entry.id   66560d185c982ece024245f2753fa673
#
_cell.length_a   1.000
_cell.length_b   1.000
_cell.length_c   1.000
_cell.angle_alpha   90.00
_cell.angle_beta   90.00
_cell.angle_gamma   90.00
#
_symmetry.space_group_name_H-M   'P 1'
#
loop_
_entity.id
_entity.type
_entity.pdbx_description
1 polymer ?
#
loop_
_entity_poly.entity_id
_entity_poly.type
_entity_poly.pdbx_seq_one_letter_code
_entity_poly.pdbx_strand_id
1 'polypeptide(L)'
;MSTDASLPTTSANGQTAVWRHIFAGFCASLVGIGLARFAYTPLIPPLIQAHWFAASDVVYLGAANLAGYLLGALLGRPVAHRLTNTHTLRAMMVLVTATFLACAFPVSVAWFFFWRLLSGVAGGAIMVLVAATVLPHVPADRKGLASGAIFLGLGVGIAASGTIVPLLLNLGLPNTWIGIAILSAALTLATWYGWPSATKAHAHSAHAAPTAKTHNPSTVRVLYAEYALMAVGLVPTMVFLVDFIARGLGAGAHVGAAYWILYGVGAIFGAPVYGFMADRLGGRFAIRALTLLQIVVVAAFAMSSNQIVIGVLTLVIGSFPPGIVPMMLARIHEVLPHDHAGQHRTWGRATTTFAASQALAGYSYSALFISSGGNHRLLFVIGAVALVFVVLVDCAAPLLAREPGQKQNNR
;
A
#
# COMPACT_ATOMS: atom_id res chain seq x y z
N MET A 1 -52.63 22.92 9.38
CA MET A 1 -51.47 23.33 8.62
C MET A 1 -50.42 22.24 8.83
N SER A 2 -50.38 21.27 7.94
CA SER A 2 -49.41 20.15 7.93
C SER A 2 -48.24 20.58 7.04
N THR A 3 -47.09 20.78 7.64
CA THR A 3 -45.83 21.01 6.94
C THR A 3 -45.26 19.66 6.55
N ASP A 4 -45.48 19.27 5.29
CA ASP A 4 -44.79 18.18 4.63
C ASP A 4 -43.29 18.53 4.55
N ALA A 5 -42.50 17.91 5.41
CA ALA A 5 -41.02 17.90 5.29
C ALA A 5 -40.65 16.89 4.23
N SER A 6 -40.62 17.29 2.97
CA SER A 6 -40.05 16.50 1.87
C SER A 6 -38.58 16.26 2.10
N LEU A 7 -38.22 15.01 2.42
CA LEU A 7 -36.85 14.51 2.43
C LEU A 7 -36.22 14.79 1.06
N PRO A 8 -34.99 15.30 0.98
CA PRO A 8 -34.34 15.54 -0.30
C PRO A 8 -34.06 14.19 -0.99
N THR A 9 -34.84 13.86 -1.99
CA THR A 9 -34.57 12.76 -2.92
C THR A 9 -33.32 13.10 -3.68
N THR A 10 -32.19 12.49 -3.31
CA THR A 10 -30.99 12.48 -4.16
C THR A 10 -31.37 11.90 -5.52
N SER A 11 -31.33 12.74 -6.56
CA SER A 11 -31.71 12.35 -7.90
C SER A 11 -30.86 11.14 -8.34
N ALA A 12 -31.45 10.19 -9.06
CA ALA A 12 -30.76 9.00 -9.59
C ALA A 12 -29.46 9.35 -10.35
N ASN A 13 -29.42 10.53 -10.99
CA ASN A 13 -28.24 11.06 -11.65
C ASN A 13 -27.07 11.36 -10.68
N GLY A 14 -27.36 11.83 -9.45
CA GLY A 14 -26.33 12.09 -8.44
C GLY A 14 -25.70 10.79 -7.93
N GLN A 15 -26.47 9.74 -7.71
CA GLN A 15 -25.94 8.45 -7.26
C GLN A 15 -25.06 7.80 -8.33
N THR A 16 -25.47 7.84 -9.60
CA THR A 16 -24.68 7.30 -10.72
C THR A 16 -23.34 8.01 -10.86
N ALA A 17 -23.30 9.34 -10.65
CA ALA A 17 -22.06 10.11 -10.69
C ALA A 17 -21.09 9.69 -9.56
N VAL A 18 -21.59 9.48 -8.34
CA VAL A 18 -20.78 9.02 -7.19
C VAL A 18 -20.14 7.66 -7.45
N TRP A 19 -20.90 6.70 -7.97
CA TRP A 19 -20.37 5.37 -8.30
C TRP A 19 -19.31 5.41 -9.42
N ARG A 20 -19.47 6.30 -10.40
CA ARG A 20 -18.45 6.52 -11.45
C ARG A 20 -17.15 7.06 -10.86
N HIS A 21 -17.22 7.98 -9.88
CA HIS A 21 -16.04 8.49 -9.19
C HIS A 21 -15.36 7.39 -8.35
N ILE A 22 -16.14 6.57 -7.63
CA ILE A 22 -15.62 5.43 -6.86
C ILE A 22 -14.95 4.41 -7.78
N PHE A 23 -15.57 4.09 -8.93
CA PHE A 23 -15.00 3.18 -9.91
C PHE A 23 -13.70 3.71 -10.52
N ALA A 24 -13.61 5.01 -10.81
CA ALA A 24 -12.37 5.63 -11.25
C ALA A 24 -11.27 5.51 -10.18
N GLY A 25 -11.60 5.73 -8.91
CA GLY A 25 -10.68 5.53 -7.79
C GLY A 25 -10.23 4.08 -7.61
N PHE A 26 -11.14 3.12 -7.77
CA PHE A 26 -10.86 1.69 -7.76
C PHE A 26 -9.86 1.32 -8.87
N CYS A 27 -10.12 1.73 -10.11
CA CYS A 27 -9.22 1.45 -11.24
C CYS A 27 -7.86 2.12 -11.07
N ALA A 28 -7.80 3.34 -10.53
CA ALA A 28 -6.53 3.99 -10.25
C ALA A 28 -5.71 3.24 -9.19
N SER A 29 -6.35 2.76 -8.12
CA SER A 29 -5.71 1.94 -7.10
C SER A 29 -5.25 0.59 -7.67
N LEU A 30 -6.06 -0.04 -8.52
CA LEU A 30 -5.73 -1.28 -9.20
C LEU A 30 -4.53 -1.11 -10.12
N VAL A 31 -4.53 -0.09 -11.00
CA VAL A 31 -3.45 0.17 -11.95
C VAL A 31 -2.20 0.68 -11.25
N GLY A 32 -2.33 1.73 -10.43
CA GLY A 32 -1.19 2.47 -9.87
C GLY A 32 -0.52 1.80 -8.67
N ILE A 33 -1.24 0.94 -7.96
CA ILE A 33 -0.70 0.25 -6.78
C ILE A 33 -0.73 -1.26 -7.01
N GLY A 34 -1.89 -1.81 -7.33
CA GLY A 34 -2.07 -3.25 -7.52
C GLY A 34 -1.16 -3.82 -8.62
N LEU A 35 -1.28 -3.33 -9.85
CA LEU A 35 -0.45 -3.80 -10.96
C LEU A 35 0.94 -3.20 -10.95
N ALA A 36 1.08 -1.86 -10.85
CA ALA A 36 2.36 -1.17 -10.99
C ALA A 36 3.43 -1.66 -10.00
N ARG A 37 3.02 -2.01 -8.81
CA ARG A 37 3.89 -2.49 -7.75
C ARG A 37 3.97 -4.01 -7.69
N PHE A 38 2.82 -4.67 -7.65
CA PHE A 38 2.73 -6.08 -7.29
C PHE A 38 2.81 -7.04 -8.49
N ALA A 39 2.56 -6.58 -9.74
CA ALA A 39 2.77 -7.44 -10.91
C ALA A 39 4.25 -7.79 -11.16
N TYR A 40 5.18 -7.05 -10.57
CA TYR A 40 6.60 -7.36 -10.68
C TYR A 40 7.01 -8.60 -9.88
N THR A 41 6.39 -8.82 -8.73
CA THR A 41 6.75 -9.94 -7.83
C THR A 41 6.67 -11.31 -8.52
N PRO A 42 5.58 -11.68 -9.22
CA PRO A 42 5.54 -12.94 -9.98
C PRO A 42 6.43 -12.96 -11.23
N LEU A 43 6.93 -11.80 -11.68
CA LEU A 43 7.87 -11.71 -12.82
C LEU A 43 9.33 -11.90 -12.41
N ILE A 44 9.68 -11.80 -11.12
CA ILE A 44 11.07 -11.96 -10.65
C ILE A 44 11.68 -13.29 -11.11
N PRO A 45 11.09 -14.48 -10.82
CA PRO A 45 11.67 -15.73 -11.27
C PRO A 45 11.77 -15.85 -12.80
N PRO A 46 10.74 -15.53 -13.60
CA PRO A 46 10.83 -15.55 -15.06
C PRO A 46 11.91 -14.64 -15.65
N LEU A 47 12.09 -13.42 -15.11
CA LEU A 47 13.13 -12.50 -15.58
C LEU A 47 14.54 -13.06 -15.37
N ILE A 48 14.77 -13.74 -14.24
CA ILE A 48 16.04 -14.40 -13.93
C ILE A 48 16.24 -15.63 -14.83
N GLN A 49 15.22 -16.47 -14.98
CA GLN A 49 15.29 -17.70 -15.81
C GLN A 49 15.50 -17.38 -17.29
N ALA A 50 14.90 -16.32 -17.79
CA ALA A 50 15.09 -15.86 -19.17
C ALA A 50 16.38 -15.06 -19.39
N HIS A 51 17.21 -14.91 -18.35
CA HIS A 51 18.50 -14.18 -18.41
C HIS A 51 18.38 -12.74 -18.91
N TRP A 52 17.24 -12.07 -18.65
CA TRP A 52 17.12 -10.64 -18.98
C TRP A 52 18.10 -9.80 -18.18
N PHE A 53 18.26 -10.13 -16.90
CA PHE A 53 19.20 -9.48 -15.98
C PHE A 53 19.73 -10.48 -14.96
N ALA A 54 20.84 -10.17 -14.32
CA ALA A 54 21.35 -10.95 -13.20
C ALA A 54 20.37 -10.97 -12.03
N ALA A 55 20.35 -12.03 -11.23
CA ALA A 55 19.44 -12.17 -10.10
C ALA A 55 19.57 -11.01 -9.09
N SER A 56 20.79 -10.49 -8.88
CA SER A 56 21.05 -9.30 -8.07
C SER A 56 20.31 -8.06 -8.58
N ASP A 57 20.39 -7.84 -9.91
CA ASP A 57 19.78 -6.66 -10.52
C ASP A 57 18.26 -6.73 -10.46
N VAL A 58 17.67 -7.91 -10.75
CA VAL A 58 16.21 -8.11 -10.70
C VAL A 58 15.65 -7.79 -9.33
N VAL A 59 16.36 -8.13 -8.26
CA VAL A 59 15.94 -7.82 -6.88
C VAL A 59 15.98 -6.32 -6.61
N TYR A 60 17.05 -5.62 -7.02
CA TYR A 60 17.15 -4.16 -6.89
C TYR A 60 16.11 -3.41 -7.72
N LEU A 61 15.73 -3.93 -8.87
CA LEU A 61 14.64 -3.37 -9.69
C LEU A 61 13.28 -3.41 -8.96
N GLY A 62 13.07 -4.39 -8.07
CA GLY A 62 11.93 -4.40 -7.15
C GLY A 62 11.97 -3.23 -6.16
N ALA A 63 13.15 -2.97 -5.57
CA ALA A 63 13.35 -1.86 -4.63
C ALA A 63 13.22 -0.47 -5.29
N ALA A 64 13.55 -0.34 -6.58
CA ALA A 64 13.38 0.90 -7.33
C ALA A 64 11.94 1.43 -7.30
N ASN A 65 10.95 0.54 -7.40
CA ASN A 65 9.54 0.92 -7.30
C ASN A 65 9.19 1.46 -5.90
N LEU A 66 9.77 0.90 -4.83
CA LEU A 66 9.56 1.38 -3.46
C LEU A 66 10.11 2.79 -3.26
N ALA A 67 11.32 3.07 -3.79
CA ALA A 67 11.90 4.42 -3.79
C ALA A 67 11.04 5.41 -4.60
N GLY A 68 10.58 5.00 -5.77
CA GLY A 68 9.65 5.77 -6.58
C GLY A 68 8.35 6.08 -5.82
N TYR A 69 7.80 5.11 -5.10
CA TYR A 69 6.59 5.30 -4.31
C TYR A 69 6.76 6.39 -3.23
N LEU A 70 7.91 6.43 -2.55
CA LEU A 70 8.23 7.52 -1.64
C LEU A 70 8.23 8.87 -2.35
N LEU A 71 8.93 8.97 -3.49
CA LEU A 71 8.96 10.22 -4.28
C LEU A 71 7.56 10.65 -4.72
N GLY A 72 6.74 9.71 -5.17
CA GLY A 72 5.35 9.97 -5.55
C GLY A 72 4.47 10.43 -4.40
N ALA A 73 4.64 9.85 -3.22
CA ALA A 73 3.92 10.26 -2.02
C ALA A 73 4.28 11.69 -1.59
N LEU A 74 5.55 12.09 -1.75
CA LEU A 74 6.02 13.44 -1.45
C LEU A 74 5.60 14.46 -2.52
N LEU A 75 5.71 14.10 -3.80
CA LEU A 75 5.51 15.01 -4.92
C LEU A 75 4.06 15.08 -5.42
N GLY A 76 3.22 14.09 -5.09
CA GLY A 76 1.85 14.00 -5.59
C GLY A 76 1.02 15.24 -5.31
N ARG A 77 1.02 15.75 -4.07
CA ARG A 77 0.30 17.00 -3.70
C ARG A 77 0.89 18.25 -4.37
N PRO A 78 2.20 18.52 -4.32
CA PRO A 78 2.81 19.64 -5.06
C PRO A 78 2.46 19.65 -6.55
N VAL A 79 2.49 18.51 -7.22
CA VAL A 79 2.11 18.38 -8.63
C VAL A 79 0.62 18.66 -8.82
N ALA A 80 -0.25 18.13 -7.96
CA ALA A 80 -1.68 18.36 -8.01
C ALA A 80 -2.07 19.82 -7.75
N HIS A 81 -1.30 20.56 -6.95
CA HIS A 81 -1.49 22.00 -6.80
C HIS A 81 -1.25 22.79 -8.08
N ARG A 82 -0.33 22.33 -8.94
CA ARG A 82 -0.03 22.99 -10.22
C ARG A 82 -1.00 22.57 -11.33
N LEU A 83 -1.36 21.29 -11.38
CA LEU A 83 -2.19 20.75 -12.46
C LEU A 83 -3.69 20.67 -12.09
N THR A 84 -4.08 19.99 -11.13
CA THR A 84 -5.29 19.63 -10.40
C THR A 84 -5.20 18.18 -9.99
N ASN A 85 -5.98 17.74 -9.01
CA ASN A 85 -5.99 16.34 -8.59
C ASN A 85 -6.38 15.41 -9.75
N THR A 86 -7.44 15.74 -10.48
CA THR A 86 -7.95 14.92 -11.60
C THR A 86 -6.93 14.77 -12.73
N HIS A 87 -6.30 15.87 -13.17
CA HIS A 87 -5.29 15.78 -14.22
C HIS A 87 -4.05 15.02 -13.75
N THR A 88 -3.64 15.19 -12.49
CA THR A 88 -2.52 14.45 -11.93
C THR A 88 -2.82 12.96 -11.88
N LEU A 89 -4.02 12.55 -11.43
CA LEU A 89 -4.40 11.14 -11.39
C LEU A 89 -4.44 10.51 -12.79
N ARG A 90 -5.01 11.21 -13.79
CA ARG A 90 -4.98 10.74 -15.19
C ARG A 90 -3.55 10.61 -15.71
N ALA A 91 -2.71 11.64 -15.48
CA ALA A 91 -1.30 11.60 -15.89
C ALA A 91 -0.54 10.44 -15.25
N MET A 92 -0.79 10.14 -13.95
CA MET A 92 -0.15 9.02 -13.27
C MET A 92 -0.61 7.67 -13.80
N MET A 93 -1.89 7.50 -14.16
CA MET A 93 -2.38 6.26 -14.79
C MET A 93 -1.77 6.06 -16.18
N VAL A 94 -1.69 7.13 -16.99
CA VAL A 94 -0.98 7.08 -18.29
C VAL A 94 0.49 6.76 -18.11
N LEU A 95 1.14 7.35 -17.11
CA LEU A 95 2.54 7.06 -16.79
C LEU A 95 2.75 5.59 -16.44
N VAL A 96 1.87 4.97 -15.63
CA VAL A 96 1.94 3.53 -15.32
C VAL A 96 1.85 2.71 -16.61
N THR A 97 0.92 3.03 -17.50
CA THR A 97 0.79 2.36 -18.80
C THR A 97 2.07 2.46 -19.61
N ALA A 98 2.67 3.65 -19.69
CA ALA A 98 3.94 3.87 -20.37
C ALA A 98 5.08 3.09 -19.73
N THR A 99 5.13 2.98 -18.38
CA THR A 99 6.16 2.20 -17.69
C THR A 99 6.07 0.71 -18.02
N PHE A 100 4.87 0.15 -18.10
CA PHE A 100 4.70 -1.25 -18.50
C PHE A 100 5.15 -1.48 -19.94
N LEU A 101 4.77 -0.59 -20.85
CA LEU A 101 5.18 -0.69 -22.25
C LEU A 101 6.71 -0.58 -22.39
N ALA A 102 7.35 0.34 -21.67
CA ALA A 102 8.80 0.50 -21.69
C ALA A 102 9.54 -0.71 -21.11
N CYS A 103 8.98 -1.37 -20.08
CA CYS A 103 9.52 -2.61 -19.52
C CYS A 103 9.38 -3.83 -20.44
N ALA A 104 8.63 -3.75 -21.54
CA ALA A 104 8.61 -4.79 -22.56
C ALA A 104 9.95 -4.90 -23.33
N PHE A 105 10.80 -3.86 -23.26
CA PHE A 105 12.07 -3.78 -23.98
C PHE A 105 13.23 -3.78 -22.97
N PRO A 106 13.95 -4.90 -22.80
CA PRO A 106 15.05 -5.01 -21.83
C PRO A 106 16.35 -4.36 -22.34
N VAL A 107 16.32 -3.04 -22.55
CA VAL A 107 17.45 -2.27 -23.11
C VAL A 107 18.67 -2.31 -22.19
N SER A 108 18.46 -2.07 -20.90
CA SER A 108 19.51 -2.12 -19.87
C SER A 108 18.90 -2.16 -18.47
N VAL A 109 19.71 -2.51 -17.47
CA VAL A 109 19.33 -2.45 -16.04
C VAL A 109 18.92 -1.01 -15.65
N ALA A 110 19.69 -0.01 -16.11
CA ALA A 110 19.38 1.41 -15.83
C ALA A 110 18.05 1.85 -16.45
N TRP A 111 17.73 1.39 -17.67
CA TRP A 111 16.45 1.60 -18.32
C TRP A 111 15.29 1.04 -17.48
N PHE A 112 15.40 -0.24 -17.08
CA PHE A 112 14.39 -0.86 -16.23
C PHE A 112 14.27 -0.18 -14.88
N PHE A 113 15.39 0.18 -14.24
CA PHE A 113 15.40 0.90 -12.97
C PHE A 113 14.63 2.22 -13.07
N PHE A 114 14.89 3.01 -14.11
CA PHE A 114 14.23 4.28 -14.35
C PHE A 114 12.71 4.10 -14.48
N TRP A 115 12.26 3.17 -15.30
CA TRP A 115 10.83 2.95 -15.50
C TRP A 115 10.16 2.31 -14.28
N ARG A 116 10.83 1.43 -13.56
CA ARG A 116 10.34 0.90 -12.28
C ARG A 116 10.21 1.99 -11.22
N LEU A 117 11.16 2.92 -11.16
CA LEU A 117 11.09 4.10 -10.28
C LEU A 117 9.89 4.97 -10.65
N LEU A 118 9.70 5.30 -11.93
CA LEU A 118 8.55 6.10 -12.39
C LEU A 118 7.21 5.42 -12.12
N SER A 119 7.13 4.10 -12.29
CA SER A 119 5.98 3.30 -11.91
C SER A 119 5.65 3.48 -10.42
N GLY A 120 6.67 3.49 -9.56
CA GLY A 120 6.53 3.78 -8.14
C GLY A 120 6.04 5.20 -7.88
N VAL A 121 6.61 6.20 -8.55
CA VAL A 121 6.17 7.62 -8.45
C VAL A 121 4.68 7.75 -8.75
N ALA A 122 4.22 7.12 -9.80
CA ALA A 122 2.80 7.12 -10.16
C ALA A 122 1.94 6.49 -9.06
N GLY A 123 2.35 5.33 -8.53
CA GLY A 123 1.64 4.64 -7.44
C GLY A 123 1.55 5.45 -6.15
N GLY A 124 2.67 6.07 -5.74
CA GLY A 124 2.72 6.93 -4.55
C GLY A 124 1.84 8.17 -4.67
N ALA A 125 1.85 8.82 -5.82
CA ALA A 125 1.00 9.97 -6.10
C ALA A 125 -0.50 9.58 -6.09
N ILE A 126 -0.87 8.46 -6.73
CA ILE A 126 -2.24 7.94 -6.73
C ILE A 126 -2.69 7.64 -5.29
N MET A 127 -1.86 6.98 -4.48
CA MET A 127 -2.20 6.65 -3.09
C MET A 127 -2.58 7.89 -2.25
N VAL A 128 -1.87 8.98 -2.44
CA VAL A 128 -2.11 10.23 -1.69
C VAL A 128 -3.32 10.99 -2.21
N LEU A 129 -3.59 10.93 -3.51
CA LEU A 129 -4.57 11.80 -4.17
C LEU A 129 -5.94 11.15 -4.37
N VAL A 130 -6.02 9.85 -4.56
CA VAL A 130 -7.26 9.18 -5.01
C VAL A 130 -8.41 9.37 -4.03
N ALA A 131 -8.22 9.05 -2.77
CA ALA A 131 -9.23 9.21 -1.74
C ALA A 131 -9.59 10.70 -1.51
N ALA A 132 -8.58 11.58 -1.48
CA ALA A 132 -8.78 13.02 -1.33
C ALA A 132 -9.58 13.64 -2.50
N THR A 133 -9.57 13.03 -3.68
CA THR A 133 -10.29 13.48 -4.87
C THR A 133 -11.73 12.96 -4.88
N VAL A 134 -11.96 11.71 -4.50
CA VAL A 134 -13.27 11.06 -4.61
C VAL A 134 -14.15 11.29 -3.39
N LEU A 135 -13.64 11.13 -2.17
CA LEU A 135 -14.43 11.14 -0.95
C LEU A 135 -15.19 12.46 -0.64
N PRO A 136 -14.72 13.64 -1.06
CA PRO A 136 -15.51 14.86 -0.91
C PRO A 136 -16.85 14.85 -1.65
N HIS A 137 -16.98 14.02 -2.70
CA HIS A 137 -18.20 13.90 -3.51
C HIS A 137 -19.13 12.76 -3.06
N VAL A 138 -18.74 12.04 -1.99
CA VAL A 138 -19.49 10.92 -1.42
C VAL A 138 -20.25 11.39 -0.17
N PRO A 139 -21.54 11.02 0.00
CA PRO A 139 -22.30 11.28 1.21
C PRO A 139 -21.56 10.80 2.47
N ALA A 140 -21.72 11.54 3.56
CA ALA A 140 -20.96 11.31 4.79
C ALA A 140 -21.13 9.90 5.38
N ASP A 141 -22.34 9.36 5.30
CA ASP A 141 -22.75 8.03 5.75
C ASP A 141 -22.13 6.88 4.92
N ARG A 142 -21.62 7.17 3.70
CA ARG A 142 -21.05 6.17 2.76
C ARG A 142 -19.56 6.32 2.52
N LYS A 143 -18.88 7.25 3.16
CA LYS A 143 -17.44 7.50 2.94
C LYS A 143 -16.57 6.29 3.29
N GLY A 144 -16.91 5.55 4.33
CA GLY A 144 -16.21 4.32 4.71
C GLY A 144 -16.29 3.24 3.62
N LEU A 145 -17.52 2.98 3.14
CA LEU A 145 -17.76 2.03 2.05
C LEU A 145 -17.04 2.46 0.76
N ALA A 146 -17.09 3.73 0.40
CA ALA A 146 -16.43 4.26 -0.78
C ALA A 146 -14.90 4.16 -0.68
N SER A 147 -14.33 4.44 0.48
CA SER A 147 -12.90 4.27 0.74
C SER A 147 -12.50 2.80 0.60
N GLY A 148 -13.27 1.90 1.20
CA GLY A 148 -13.07 0.46 1.06
C GLY A 148 -13.11 0.00 -0.41
N ALA A 149 -14.10 0.47 -1.18
CA ALA A 149 -14.24 0.15 -2.60
C ALA A 149 -13.06 0.69 -3.44
N ILE A 150 -12.58 1.90 -3.16
CA ILE A 150 -11.41 2.48 -3.84
C ILE A 150 -10.16 1.62 -3.61
N PHE A 151 -9.88 1.25 -2.36
CA PHE A 151 -8.67 0.50 -2.01
C PHE A 151 -8.80 -1.02 -2.24
N LEU A 152 -10.02 -1.54 -2.45
CA LEU A 152 -10.23 -2.89 -2.94
C LEU A 152 -9.49 -3.13 -4.27
N GLY A 153 -9.33 -2.08 -5.11
CA GLY A 153 -8.52 -2.12 -6.33
C GLY A 153 -7.09 -2.61 -6.10
N LEU A 154 -6.48 -2.31 -4.94
CA LEU A 154 -5.17 -2.84 -4.57
C LEU A 154 -5.19 -4.37 -4.46
N GLY A 155 -6.11 -4.94 -3.68
CA GLY A 155 -6.22 -6.40 -3.48
C GLY A 155 -6.55 -7.13 -4.78
N VAL A 156 -7.53 -6.60 -5.54
CA VAL A 156 -7.90 -7.15 -6.85
C VAL A 156 -6.72 -7.08 -7.83
N GLY A 157 -5.94 -5.99 -7.82
CA GLY A 157 -4.75 -5.87 -8.66
C GLY A 157 -3.66 -6.88 -8.31
N ILE A 158 -3.45 -7.18 -7.03
CA ILE A 158 -2.52 -8.23 -6.57
C ILE A 158 -3.00 -9.60 -7.07
N ALA A 159 -4.27 -9.96 -6.83
CA ALA A 159 -4.84 -11.23 -7.29
C ALA A 159 -4.81 -11.35 -8.82
N ALA A 160 -5.19 -10.27 -9.52
CA ALA A 160 -5.14 -10.21 -10.98
C ALA A 160 -3.71 -10.40 -11.51
N SER A 161 -2.71 -9.80 -10.86
CA SER A 161 -1.31 -10.01 -11.27
C SER A 161 -0.87 -11.46 -11.14
N GLY A 162 -1.32 -12.16 -10.09
CA GLY A 162 -1.05 -13.59 -9.90
C GLY A 162 -1.73 -14.50 -10.93
N THR A 163 -2.82 -14.04 -11.55
CA THR A 163 -3.55 -14.79 -12.57
C THR A 163 -3.12 -14.39 -13.99
N ILE A 164 -3.11 -13.08 -14.27
CA ILE A 164 -2.86 -12.55 -15.63
C ILE A 164 -1.41 -12.73 -16.04
N VAL A 165 -0.45 -12.51 -15.11
CA VAL A 165 0.98 -12.63 -15.43
C VAL A 165 1.34 -14.05 -15.91
N PRO A 166 1.00 -15.14 -15.21
CA PRO A 166 1.27 -16.50 -15.70
C PRO A 166 0.61 -16.82 -17.04
N LEU A 167 -0.61 -16.35 -17.26
CA LEU A 167 -1.31 -16.56 -18.55
C LEU A 167 -0.57 -15.85 -19.69
N LEU A 168 -0.14 -14.62 -19.48
CA LEU A 168 0.60 -13.86 -20.48
C LEU A 168 2.04 -14.37 -20.68
N LEU A 169 2.65 -14.98 -19.67
CA LEU A 169 3.99 -15.58 -19.78
C LEU A 169 4.06 -16.70 -20.81
N ASN A 170 2.96 -17.38 -21.09
CA ASN A 170 2.87 -18.34 -22.18
C ASN A 170 3.13 -17.71 -23.57
N LEU A 171 2.95 -16.39 -23.70
CA LEU A 171 3.25 -15.60 -24.89
C LEU A 171 4.65 -14.97 -24.87
N GLY A 172 5.42 -15.22 -23.80
CA GLY A 172 6.75 -14.66 -23.57
C GLY A 172 6.76 -13.36 -22.75
N LEU A 173 7.91 -13.05 -22.17
CA LEU A 173 8.11 -11.91 -21.28
C LEU A 173 7.76 -10.55 -21.91
N PRO A 174 8.21 -10.20 -23.16
CA PRO A 174 7.80 -8.93 -23.77
C PRO A 174 6.30 -8.80 -23.89
N ASN A 175 5.60 -9.84 -24.34
CA ASN A 175 4.17 -9.85 -24.51
C ASN A 175 3.43 -9.78 -23.15
N THR A 176 4.03 -10.29 -22.09
CA THR A 176 3.49 -10.13 -20.72
C THR A 176 3.46 -8.66 -20.33
N TRP A 177 4.54 -7.93 -20.51
CA TRP A 177 4.58 -6.49 -20.22
C TRP A 177 3.61 -5.68 -21.09
N ILE A 178 3.53 -6.01 -22.39
CA ILE A 178 2.58 -5.38 -23.33
C ILE A 178 1.14 -5.69 -22.90
N GLY A 179 0.82 -6.92 -22.52
CA GLY A 179 -0.52 -7.30 -22.06
C GLY A 179 -0.95 -6.55 -20.81
N ILE A 180 -0.06 -6.39 -19.83
CA ILE A 180 -0.32 -5.58 -18.63
C ILE A 180 -0.48 -4.09 -19.00
N ALA A 181 0.30 -3.58 -19.97
CA ALA A 181 0.16 -2.23 -20.48
C ALA A 181 -1.19 -1.99 -21.14
N ILE A 182 -1.66 -2.94 -21.97
CA ILE A 182 -2.99 -2.88 -22.63
C ILE A 182 -4.09 -2.87 -21.57
N LEU A 183 -4.03 -3.74 -20.56
CA LEU A 183 -4.99 -3.75 -19.46
C LEU A 183 -5.00 -2.41 -18.71
N SER A 184 -3.81 -1.88 -18.39
CA SER A 184 -3.68 -0.57 -17.74
C SER A 184 -4.26 0.54 -18.60
N ALA A 185 -3.98 0.55 -19.91
CA ALA A 185 -4.53 1.50 -20.86
C ALA A 185 -6.06 1.42 -20.93
N ALA A 186 -6.63 0.21 -21.03
CA ALA A 186 -8.07 -0.02 -21.08
C ALA A 186 -8.77 0.53 -19.82
N LEU A 187 -8.23 0.25 -18.63
CA LEU A 187 -8.77 0.75 -17.36
C LEU A 187 -8.64 2.29 -17.26
N THR A 188 -7.53 2.85 -17.74
CA THR A 188 -7.31 4.30 -17.78
C THR A 188 -8.33 4.98 -18.69
N LEU A 189 -8.56 4.45 -19.89
CA LEU A 189 -9.54 4.97 -20.85
C LEU A 189 -10.98 4.82 -20.34
N ALA A 190 -11.34 3.66 -19.78
CA ALA A 190 -12.66 3.40 -19.21
C ALA A 190 -13.03 4.40 -18.11
N THR A 191 -12.05 4.90 -17.37
CA THR A 191 -12.25 5.83 -16.25
C THR A 191 -11.97 7.29 -16.61
N TRP A 192 -11.59 7.59 -17.85
CA TRP A 192 -11.14 8.94 -18.23
C TRP A 192 -12.13 10.04 -17.90
N TYR A 193 -13.42 9.78 -18.13
CA TYR A 193 -14.53 10.69 -17.83
C TYR A 193 -15.21 10.40 -16.48
N GLY A 194 -14.72 9.39 -15.75
CA GLY A 194 -15.26 8.97 -14.45
C GLY A 194 -14.79 9.84 -13.26
N TRP A 195 -13.86 10.74 -13.46
CA TRP A 195 -13.31 11.59 -12.40
C TRP A 195 -14.21 12.79 -12.10
N PRO A 196 -14.23 13.28 -10.84
CA PRO A 196 -14.88 14.53 -10.50
C PRO A 196 -14.31 15.68 -11.34
N SER A 197 -15.13 16.71 -11.56
CA SER A 197 -14.69 17.93 -12.26
C SER A 197 -13.43 18.48 -11.62
N ALA A 198 -12.51 18.97 -12.48
CA ALA A 198 -11.20 19.45 -12.05
C ALA A 198 -11.32 20.73 -11.19
N THR A 199 -11.58 20.55 -9.93
CA THR A 199 -11.51 21.64 -8.94
C THR A 199 -10.04 21.81 -8.55
N LYS A 200 -9.49 23.01 -8.72
CA LYS A 200 -8.17 23.32 -8.13
C LYS A 200 -8.26 22.96 -6.66
N ALA A 201 -7.29 22.21 -6.17
CA ALA A 201 -7.23 21.88 -4.75
C ALA A 201 -7.35 23.17 -3.97
N HIS A 202 -8.54 23.46 -3.46
CA HIS A 202 -8.69 24.56 -2.53
C HIS A 202 -7.76 24.20 -1.37
N ALA A 203 -6.78 25.04 -1.17
CA ALA A 203 -6.05 25.08 0.06
C ALA A 203 -7.10 25.26 1.16
N HIS A 204 -7.65 24.15 1.68
CA HIS A 204 -8.35 24.19 2.94
C HIS A 204 -7.29 24.62 3.94
N SER A 205 -7.24 25.92 4.02
CA SER A 205 -6.75 26.78 5.08
C SER A 205 -5.74 26.12 6.01
N ALA A 206 -4.46 26.30 5.67
CA ALA A 206 -3.40 26.27 6.67
C ALA A 206 -3.55 27.37 7.74
N HIS A 207 -4.72 28.00 7.86
CA HIS A 207 -5.07 29.05 8.81
C HIS A 207 -6.18 28.63 9.77
N ALA A 208 -6.24 27.36 10.15
CA ALA A 208 -6.83 27.05 11.45
C ALA A 208 -5.75 27.44 12.47
N ALA A 209 -6.04 28.49 13.26
CA ALA A 209 -5.24 28.89 14.41
C ALA A 209 -4.84 27.64 15.21
N PRO A 210 -3.62 27.58 15.76
CA PRO A 210 -3.22 26.48 16.60
C PRO A 210 -4.07 26.51 17.86
N THR A 211 -5.19 25.82 17.88
CA THR A 211 -5.83 25.43 19.12
C THR A 211 -4.88 24.47 19.80
N ALA A 212 -4.06 25.04 20.62
CA ALA A 212 -3.14 24.36 21.50
C ALA A 212 -3.95 23.51 22.50
N LYS A 213 -4.28 22.27 22.10
CA LYS A 213 -4.51 21.21 23.06
C LYS A 213 -3.29 20.30 22.97
N THR A 214 -2.54 20.33 24.06
CA THR A 214 -1.32 19.59 24.31
C THR A 214 -1.54 18.09 24.12
N HIS A 215 -1.43 17.62 22.89
CA HIS A 215 -1.25 16.20 22.62
C HIS A 215 0.21 15.88 22.93
N ASN A 216 0.41 14.84 23.73
CA ASN A 216 1.75 14.41 24.07
C ASN A 216 2.52 14.05 22.78
N PRO A 217 3.54 14.82 22.37
CA PRO A 217 4.25 14.61 21.12
C PRO A 217 4.94 13.24 21.06
N SER A 218 5.17 12.60 22.22
CA SER A 218 5.73 11.25 22.30
C SER A 218 4.78 10.20 21.71
N THR A 219 3.47 10.29 21.94
CA THR A 219 2.48 9.33 21.41
C THR A 219 2.44 9.36 19.88
N VAL A 220 2.55 10.53 19.26
CA VAL A 220 2.58 10.66 17.80
C VAL A 220 3.90 10.10 17.22
N ARG A 221 5.03 10.29 17.92
CA ARG A 221 6.32 9.69 17.52
C ARG A 221 6.29 8.16 17.58
N VAL A 222 5.66 7.60 18.59
CA VAL A 222 5.43 6.15 18.71
C VAL A 222 4.66 5.62 17.50
N LEU A 223 3.57 6.28 17.10
CA LEU A 223 2.80 5.90 15.90
C LEU A 223 3.67 5.87 14.63
N TYR A 224 4.56 6.86 14.47
CA TYR A 224 5.47 6.87 13.31
C TYR A 224 6.46 5.71 13.37
N ALA A 225 7.01 5.41 14.54
CA ALA A 225 7.95 4.31 14.72
C ALA A 225 7.27 2.95 14.48
N GLU A 226 6.08 2.72 15.03
CA GLU A 226 5.29 1.52 14.78
C GLU A 226 5.03 1.31 13.28
N TYR A 227 4.57 2.37 12.60
CA TYR A 227 4.23 2.29 11.18
C TYR A 227 5.46 2.09 10.30
N ALA A 228 6.60 2.70 10.66
CA ALA A 228 7.89 2.49 10.02
C ALA A 228 8.37 1.04 10.15
N LEU A 229 8.33 0.48 11.37
CA LEU A 229 8.75 -0.90 11.62
C LEU A 229 7.82 -1.94 10.96
N MET A 230 6.50 -1.67 10.92
CA MET A 230 5.56 -2.49 10.15
C MET A 230 5.92 -2.49 8.66
N ALA A 231 6.31 -1.33 8.10
CA ALA A 231 6.76 -1.26 6.72
C ALA A 231 7.99 -2.15 6.46
N VAL A 232 8.96 -2.13 7.38
CA VAL A 232 10.16 -2.98 7.31
C VAL A 232 9.78 -4.47 7.35
N GLY A 233 8.89 -4.87 8.27
CA GLY A 233 8.46 -6.26 8.42
C GLY A 233 7.66 -6.82 7.24
N LEU A 234 7.02 -5.95 6.42
CA LEU A 234 6.24 -6.37 5.26
C LEU A 234 7.07 -6.63 4.01
N VAL A 235 8.21 -5.97 3.83
CA VAL A 235 9.00 -6.03 2.60
C VAL A 235 9.39 -7.45 2.20
N PRO A 236 9.86 -8.34 3.10
CA PRO A 236 10.23 -9.70 2.72
C PRO A 236 9.09 -10.45 2.01
N THR A 237 7.90 -10.39 2.52
CA THR A 237 6.73 -11.07 1.94
C THR A 237 6.17 -10.38 0.70
N MET A 238 6.34 -9.07 0.57
CA MET A 238 5.86 -8.32 -0.59
C MET A 238 6.76 -8.48 -1.82
N VAL A 239 8.06 -8.63 -1.62
CA VAL A 239 9.05 -8.62 -2.70
C VAL A 239 9.58 -10.03 -2.97
N PHE A 240 9.87 -10.80 -1.95
CA PHE A 240 10.62 -12.05 -2.07
C PHE A 240 9.76 -13.32 -1.96
N LEU A 241 8.46 -13.23 -1.61
CA LEU A 241 7.62 -14.41 -1.38
C LEU A 241 7.54 -15.34 -2.58
N VAL A 242 7.26 -14.80 -3.77
CA VAL A 242 7.13 -15.61 -5.00
C VAL A 242 8.47 -16.26 -5.34
N ASP A 243 9.55 -15.52 -5.21
CA ASP A 243 10.90 -15.99 -5.44
C ASP A 243 11.33 -17.07 -4.43
N PHE A 244 10.96 -16.90 -3.16
CA PHE A 244 11.13 -17.91 -2.12
C PHE A 244 10.45 -19.23 -2.49
N ILE A 245 9.18 -19.17 -2.92
CA ILE A 245 8.42 -20.36 -3.29
C ILE A 245 8.98 -20.99 -4.57
N ALA A 246 9.22 -20.15 -5.59
CA ALA A 246 9.66 -20.64 -6.91
C ALA A 246 11.06 -21.20 -6.90
N ARG A 247 12.04 -20.45 -6.37
CA ARG A 247 13.47 -20.79 -6.37
C ARG A 247 13.94 -21.31 -5.01
N GLY A 248 13.56 -20.68 -3.93
CA GLY A 248 13.98 -21.06 -2.57
C GLY A 248 13.48 -22.44 -2.14
N LEU A 249 12.25 -22.81 -2.51
CA LEU A 249 11.64 -24.13 -2.27
C LEU A 249 11.68 -25.05 -3.49
N GLY A 250 12.15 -24.56 -4.65
CA GLY A 250 12.21 -25.34 -5.89
C GLY A 250 10.85 -25.67 -6.51
N ALA A 251 9.76 -25.01 -6.09
CA ALA A 251 8.40 -25.33 -6.57
C ALA A 251 8.10 -24.81 -7.98
N GLY A 252 8.94 -23.93 -8.53
CA GLY A 252 8.79 -23.37 -9.88
C GLY A 252 7.91 -22.12 -9.92
N ALA A 253 8.03 -21.36 -11.01
CA ALA A 253 7.40 -20.06 -11.18
C ALA A 253 5.85 -20.11 -11.17
N HIS A 254 5.24 -21.15 -11.77
CA HIS A 254 3.80 -21.34 -11.80
C HIS A 254 3.21 -21.52 -10.40
N VAL A 255 3.86 -22.32 -9.54
CA VAL A 255 3.45 -22.52 -8.16
C VAL A 255 3.62 -21.22 -7.38
N GLY A 256 4.75 -20.52 -7.53
CA GLY A 256 4.95 -19.22 -6.92
C GLY A 256 3.85 -18.21 -7.28
N ALA A 257 3.43 -18.16 -8.53
CA ALA A 257 2.34 -17.31 -8.99
C ALA A 257 0.97 -17.73 -8.41
N ALA A 258 0.69 -19.03 -8.25
CA ALA A 258 -0.54 -19.50 -7.61
C ALA A 258 -0.62 -19.03 -6.13
N TYR A 259 0.49 -19.07 -5.41
CA TYR A 259 0.55 -18.52 -4.06
C TYR A 259 0.38 -16.99 -4.05
N TRP A 260 0.84 -16.31 -5.10
CA TRP A 260 0.59 -14.88 -5.24
C TRP A 260 -0.89 -14.54 -5.42
N ILE A 261 -1.68 -15.41 -6.06
CA ILE A 261 -3.14 -15.31 -6.08
C ILE A 261 -3.71 -15.40 -4.66
N LEU A 262 -3.26 -16.38 -3.85
CA LEU A 262 -3.69 -16.50 -2.45
C LEU A 262 -3.35 -15.23 -1.65
N TYR A 263 -2.18 -14.64 -1.87
CA TYR A 263 -1.80 -13.37 -1.28
C TYR A 263 -2.78 -12.25 -1.67
N GLY A 264 -3.16 -12.18 -2.95
CA GLY A 264 -4.14 -11.23 -3.45
C GLY A 264 -5.55 -11.45 -2.90
N VAL A 265 -5.97 -12.70 -2.73
CA VAL A 265 -7.25 -13.05 -2.06
C VAL A 265 -7.23 -12.56 -0.62
N GLY A 266 -6.15 -12.81 0.12
CA GLY A 266 -5.96 -12.24 1.45
C GLY A 266 -6.07 -10.72 1.45
N ALA A 267 -5.46 -10.04 0.48
CA ALA A 267 -5.48 -8.60 0.35
C ALA A 267 -6.88 -8.02 0.12
N ILE A 268 -7.77 -8.73 -0.59
CA ILE A 268 -9.16 -8.33 -0.79
C ILE A 268 -9.90 -8.21 0.55
N PHE A 269 -9.66 -9.14 1.46
CA PHE A 269 -10.33 -9.16 2.76
C PHE A 269 -9.65 -8.29 3.83
N GLY A 270 -8.40 -7.91 3.62
CA GLY A 270 -7.59 -7.22 4.64
C GLY A 270 -8.24 -5.94 5.17
N ALA A 271 -8.53 -4.98 4.29
CA ALA A 271 -9.06 -3.69 4.73
C ALA A 271 -10.44 -3.80 5.43
N PRO A 272 -11.42 -4.58 4.93
CA PRO A 272 -12.70 -4.78 5.60
C PRO A 272 -12.56 -5.45 6.98
N VAL A 273 -11.79 -6.54 7.06
CA VAL A 273 -11.64 -7.32 8.30
C VAL A 273 -10.97 -6.50 9.38
N TYR A 274 -9.86 -5.83 9.04
CA TYR A 274 -9.12 -5.07 10.04
C TYR A 274 -9.75 -3.71 10.36
N GLY A 275 -10.48 -3.12 9.42
CA GLY A 275 -11.34 -1.96 9.71
C GLY A 275 -12.42 -2.30 10.73
N PHE A 276 -13.15 -3.39 10.50
CA PHE A 276 -14.15 -3.90 11.46
C PHE A 276 -13.54 -4.23 12.84
N MET A 277 -12.35 -4.82 12.84
CA MET A 277 -11.63 -5.13 14.06
C MET A 277 -11.23 -3.86 14.83
N ALA A 278 -10.77 -2.83 14.13
CA ALA A 278 -10.43 -1.54 14.73
C ALA A 278 -11.67 -0.82 15.32
N ASP A 279 -12.82 -0.90 14.63
CA ASP A 279 -14.07 -0.31 15.11
C ASP A 279 -14.61 -1.00 16.37
N ARG A 280 -14.40 -2.33 16.49
CA ARG A 280 -14.91 -3.11 17.64
C ARG A 280 -13.97 -3.12 18.83
N LEU A 281 -12.67 -3.19 18.60
CA LEU A 281 -11.66 -3.43 19.64
C LEU A 281 -10.84 -2.17 19.98
N GLY A 282 -11.00 -1.11 19.17
CA GLY A 282 -10.16 0.07 19.21
C GLY A 282 -8.84 -0.10 18.44
N GLY A 283 -8.33 1.01 17.91
CA GLY A 283 -7.18 1.00 17.02
C GLY A 283 -5.90 0.49 17.67
N ARG A 284 -5.67 0.79 18.96
CA ARG A 284 -4.47 0.32 19.68
C ARG A 284 -4.44 -1.19 19.84
N PHE A 285 -5.56 -1.77 20.29
CA PHE A 285 -5.64 -3.22 20.49
C PHE A 285 -5.58 -3.94 19.13
N ALA A 286 -6.26 -3.43 18.13
CA ALA A 286 -6.27 -3.98 16.78
C ALA A 286 -4.87 -4.04 16.18
N ILE A 287 -4.07 -2.95 16.30
CA ILE A 287 -2.67 -2.91 15.83
C ILE A 287 -1.83 -3.96 16.55
N ARG A 288 -1.95 -4.10 17.89
CA ARG A 288 -1.21 -5.11 18.66
C ARG A 288 -1.55 -6.53 18.21
N ALA A 289 -2.83 -6.87 18.14
CA ALA A 289 -3.29 -8.18 17.74
C ALA A 289 -2.82 -8.54 16.33
N LEU A 290 -2.92 -7.58 15.39
CA LEU A 290 -2.43 -7.76 14.04
C LEU A 290 -0.92 -7.96 14.02
N THR A 291 -0.16 -7.13 14.73
CA THR A 291 1.30 -7.23 14.73
C THR A 291 1.76 -8.56 15.32
N LEU A 292 1.13 -9.03 16.41
CA LEU A 292 1.42 -10.36 16.96
C LEU A 292 1.14 -11.46 15.95
N LEU A 293 0.01 -11.40 15.25
CA LEU A 293 -0.30 -12.34 14.18
C LEU A 293 0.76 -12.27 13.06
N GLN A 294 1.18 -11.07 12.66
CA GLN A 294 2.22 -10.88 11.65
C GLN A 294 3.56 -11.50 12.07
N ILE A 295 3.97 -11.32 13.33
CA ILE A 295 5.21 -11.92 13.87
C ILE A 295 5.16 -13.44 13.68
N VAL A 296 4.06 -14.08 14.11
CA VAL A 296 3.90 -15.54 13.99
C VAL A 296 3.94 -15.97 12.52
N VAL A 297 3.22 -15.27 11.64
CA VAL A 297 3.13 -15.62 10.22
C VAL A 297 4.48 -15.44 9.53
N VAL A 298 5.17 -14.31 9.74
CA VAL A 298 6.47 -14.04 9.10
C VAL A 298 7.56 -14.98 9.65
N ALA A 299 7.58 -15.25 10.95
CA ALA A 299 8.50 -16.22 11.54
C ALA A 299 8.25 -17.65 11.00
N ALA A 300 6.98 -18.03 10.82
CA ALA A 300 6.63 -19.34 10.27
C ALA A 300 7.11 -19.53 8.81
N PHE A 301 7.18 -18.47 7.99
CA PHE A 301 7.80 -18.54 6.67
C PHE A 301 9.29 -18.92 6.75
N ALA A 302 10.01 -18.44 7.76
CA ALA A 302 11.41 -18.78 7.96
C ALA A 302 11.63 -20.25 8.36
N MET A 303 10.63 -20.87 9.00
CA MET A 303 10.74 -22.21 9.61
C MET A 303 10.11 -23.32 8.77
N SER A 304 9.09 -23.00 7.93
CA SER A 304 8.32 -24.01 7.21
C SER A 304 8.84 -24.22 5.79
N SER A 305 8.73 -25.47 5.32
CA SER A 305 8.85 -25.86 3.91
C SER A 305 7.58 -26.60 3.44
N ASN A 306 6.60 -26.79 4.32
CA ASN A 306 5.36 -27.46 3.97
C ASN A 306 4.48 -26.54 3.12
N GLN A 307 4.12 -26.99 1.93
CA GLN A 307 3.35 -26.19 0.96
C GLN A 307 1.98 -25.77 1.49
N ILE A 308 1.26 -26.64 2.20
CA ILE A 308 -0.07 -26.30 2.74
C ILE A 308 0.06 -25.20 3.77
N VAL A 309 1.02 -25.33 4.69
CA VAL A 309 1.30 -24.30 5.72
C VAL A 309 1.64 -22.98 5.05
N ILE A 310 2.56 -22.97 4.08
CA ILE A 310 2.93 -21.76 3.33
C ILE A 310 1.72 -21.14 2.61
N GLY A 311 0.80 -21.97 2.07
CA GLY A 311 -0.44 -21.50 1.46
C GLY A 311 -1.32 -20.71 2.43
N VAL A 312 -1.56 -21.28 3.63
CA VAL A 312 -2.33 -20.62 4.70
C VAL A 312 -1.63 -19.34 5.15
N LEU A 313 -0.31 -19.39 5.39
CA LEU A 313 0.48 -18.21 5.76
C LEU A 313 0.40 -17.11 4.68
N THR A 314 0.44 -17.50 3.40
CA THR A 314 0.37 -16.57 2.26
C THR A 314 -0.99 -15.87 2.21
N LEU A 315 -2.09 -16.59 2.43
CA LEU A 315 -3.43 -16.01 2.49
C LEU A 315 -3.53 -14.98 3.62
N VAL A 316 -3.02 -15.33 4.80
CA VAL A 316 -3.05 -14.45 5.98
C VAL A 316 -2.16 -13.22 5.77
N ILE A 317 -0.90 -13.41 5.32
CA ILE A 317 0.03 -12.28 5.16
C ILE A 317 -0.43 -11.31 4.07
N GLY A 318 -1.13 -11.79 3.04
CA GLY A 318 -1.69 -10.95 1.98
C GLY A 318 -2.69 -9.92 2.49
N SER A 319 -3.39 -10.20 3.59
CA SER A 319 -4.37 -9.28 4.18
C SER A 319 -3.74 -8.03 4.83
N PHE A 320 -2.47 -8.10 5.21
CA PHE A 320 -1.82 -7.05 6.01
C PHE A 320 -1.57 -5.74 5.24
N PRO A 321 -1.06 -5.70 4.00
CA PRO A 321 -0.76 -4.44 3.34
C PRO A 321 -1.97 -3.50 3.21
N PRO A 322 -3.15 -3.96 2.78
CA PRO A 322 -4.34 -3.10 2.77
C PRO A 322 -4.95 -2.92 4.16
N GLY A 323 -4.78 -3.87 5.07
CA GLY A 323 -5.40 -3.88 6.40
C GLY A 323 -4.75 -2.93 7.40
N ILE A 324 -3.45 -2.67 7.28
CA ILE A 324 -2.73 -1.74 8.17
C ILE A 324 -3.28 -0.31 8.06
N VAL A 325 -3.74 0.10 6.88
CA VAL A 325 -4.20 1.47 6.61
C VAL A 325 -5.40 1.86 7.49
N PRO A 326 -6.54 1.15 7.50
CA PRO A 326 -7.67 1.52 8.34
C PRO A 326 -7.34 1.47 9.83
N MET A 327 -6.49 0.54 10.27
CA MET A 327 -6.09 0.46 11.67
C MET A 327 -5.25 1.64 12.12
N MET A 328 -4.29 2.08 11.29
CA MET A 328 -3.49 3.26 11.57
C MET A 328 -4.35 4.52 11.59
N LEU A 329 -5.32 4.64 10.67
CA LEU A 329 -6.28 5.75 10.68
C LEU A 329 -7.13 5.76 11.95
N ALA A 330 -7.68 4.61 12.37
CA ALA A 330 -8.43 4.49 13.61
C ALA A 330 -7.56 4.92 14.81
N ARG A 331 -6.30 4.51 14.85
CA ARG A 331 -5.37 4.88 15.92
C ARG A 331 -5.06 6.38 15.93
N ILE A 332 -4.90 7.00 14.76
CA ILE A 332 -4.72 8.47 14.67
C ILE A 332 -5.96 9.20 15.19
N HIS A 333 -7.18 8.72 14.87
CA HIS A 333 -8.42 9.29 15.38
C HIS A 333 -8.54 9.16 16.91
N GLU A 334 -8.09 8.05 17.49
CA GLU A 334 -8.05 7.87 18.96
C GLU A 334 -7.08 8.84 19.64
N VAL A 335 -5.90 9.05 19.03
CA VAL A 335 -4.87 9.93 19.59
C VAL A 335 -5.22 11.40 19.40
N LEU A 336 -5.93 11.76 18.32
CA LEU A 336 -6.27 13.13 17.95
C LEU A 336 -7.78 13.31 17.72
N PRO A 337 -8.67 13.02 18.69
CA PRO A 337 -10.12 12.86 18.46
C PRO A 337 -10.84 14.11 17.96
N HIS A 338 -10.33 15.31 18.25
CA HIS A 338 -10.99 16.59 17.91
C HIS A 338 -10.13 17.52 17.04
N ASP A 339 -8.95 17.06 16.60
CA ASP A 339 -8.03 17.83 15.74
C ASP A 339 -7.99 17.26 14.33
N HIS A 340 -9.00 17.55 13.51
CA HIS A 340 -9.05 17.09 12.13
C HIS A 340 -7.83 17.55 11.31
N ALA A 341 -7.33 18.75 11.53
CA ALA A 341 -6.14 19.24 10.83
C ALA A 341 -4.88 18.48 11.27
N GLY A 342 -4.77 18.18 12.57
CA GLY A 342 -3.73 17.32 13.14
C GLY A 342 -3.78 15.89 12.61
N GLN A 343 -4.99 15.30 12.53
CA GLN A 343 -5.19 13.97 11.93
C GLN A 343 -4.66 13.92 10.50
N HIS A 344 -5.01 14.89 9.65
CA HIS A 344 -4.53 14.95 8.27
C HIS A 344 -3.02 15.13 8.16
N ARG A 345 -2.42 15.97 9.02
CA ARG A 345 -0.97 16.16 9.07
C ARG A 345 -0.25 14.90 9.54
N THR A 346 -0.76 14.28 10.60
CA THR A 346 -0.19 13.04 11.17
C THR A 346 -0.28 11.90 10.18
N TRP A 347 -1.42 11.72 9.50
CA TRP A 347 -1.57 10.72 8.44
C TRP A 347 -0.58 10.94 7.30
N GLY A 348 -0.42 12.17 6.81
CA GLY A 348 0.55 12.47 5.75
C GLY A 348 1.98 12.13 6.15
N ARG A 349 2.40 12.50 7.37
CA ARG A 349 3.73 12.16 7.91
C ARG A 349 3.90 10.68 8.13
N ALA A 350 2.91 9.99 8.69
CA ALA A 350 2.93 8.54 8.88
C ALA A 350 3.11 7.80 7.55
N THR A 351 2.33 8.17 6.53
CA THR A 351 2.44 7.60 5.18
C THR A 351 3.83 7.84 4.57
N THR A 352 4.39 9.03 4.74
CA THR A 352 5.75 9.34 4.26
C THR A 352 6.80 8.50 5.00
N THR A 353 6.68 8.39 6.34
CA THR A 353 7.59 7.57 7.16
C THR A 353 7.51 6.10 6.75
N PHE A 354 6.30 5.57 6.56
CA PHE A 354 6.09 4.21 6.05
C PHE A 354 6.77 4.00 4.70
N ALA A 355 6.54 4.91 3.74
CA ALA A 355 7.13 4.82 2.41
C ALA A 355 8.67 4.90 2.43
N ALA A 356 9.23 5.78 3.26
CA ALA A 356 10.67 5.91 3.44
C ALA A 356 11.29 4.64 4.05
N SER A 357 10.68 4.12 5.12
CA SER A 357 11.14 2.88 5.77
C SER A 357 11.02 1.68 4.83
N GLN A 358 9.96 1.61 4.03
CA GLN A 358 9.76 0.56 3.06
C GLN A 358 10.77 0.61 1.91
N ALA A 359 11.11 1.81 1.42
CA ALA A 359 12.14 1.99 0.40
C ALA A 359 13.53 1.58 0.94
N LEU A 360 13.89 2.09 2.13
CA LEU A 360 15.14 1.73 2.79
C LEU A 360 15.23 0.21 3.03
N ALA A 361 14.18 -0.38 3.57
CA ALA A 361 14.11 -1.82 3.79
C ALA A 361 14.23 -2.61 2.47
N GLY A 362 13.59 -2.16 1.39
CA GLY A 362 13.71 -2.80 0.07
C GLY A 362 15.15 -2.91 -0.41
N TYR A 363 15.91 -1.83 -0.33
CA TYR A 363 17.33 -1.83 -0.68
C TYR A 363 18.17 -2.65 0.31
N SER A 364 17.92 -2.53 1.61
CA SER A 364 18.65 -3.28 2.65
C SER A 364 18.43 -4.79 2.52
N TYR A 365 17.19 -5.23 2.31
CA TYR A 365 16.90 -6.64 2.08
C TYR A 365 17.47 -7.17 0.76
N SER A 366 17.48 -6.34 -0.29
CA SER A 366 18.11 -6.70 -1.56
C SER A 366 19.61 -6.91 -1.40
N ALA A 367 20.31 -5.99 -0.71
CA ALA A 367 21.72 -6.12 -0.41
C ALA A 367 22.02 -7.35 0.46
N LEU A 368 21.20 -7.57 1.50
CA LEU A 368 21.32 -8.71 2.38
C LEU A 368 21.08 -10.04 1.66
N PHE A 369 20.10 -10.08 0.77
CA PHE A 369 19.83 -11.27 -0.05
C PHE A 369 21.03 -11.67 -0.90
N ILE A 370 21.66 -10.68 -1.52
CA ILE A 370 22.86 -10.91 -2.35
C ILE A 370 24.04 -11.35 -1.49
N SER A 371 24.33 -10.63 -0.40
CA SER A 371 25.48 -10.94 0.47
C SER A 371 25.34 -12.26 1.22
N SER A 372 24.10 -12.74 1.46
CA SER A 372 23.82 -14.03 2.10
C SER A 372 23.76 -15.22 1.14
N GLY A 373 24.11 -15.02 -0.16
CA GLY A 373 24.03 -16.06 -1.16
C GLY A 373 22.60 -16.50 -1.52
N GLY A 374 21.63 -15.59 -1.40
CA GLY A 374 20.23 -15.87 -1.75
C GLY A 374 19.39 -16.49 -0.61
N ASN A 375 19.74 -16.22 0.65
CA ASN A 375 19.05 -16.81 1.79
C ASN A 375 17.72 -16.07 2.09
N HIS A 376 16.62 -16.53 1.51
CA HIS A 376 15.27 -15.98 1.73
C HIS A 376 14.83 -16.05 3.21
N ARG A 377 15.16 -17.14 3.92
CA ARG A 377 14.72 -17.36 5.31
C ARG A 377 15.27 -16.30 6.25
N LEU A 378 16.51 -15.86 6.02
CA LEU A 378 17.13 -14.78 6.77
C LEU A 378 16.32 -13.48 6.66
N LEU A 379 15.77 -13.19 5.48
CA LEU A 379 14.93 -11.99 5.28
C LEU A 379 13.66 -12.04 6.11
N PHE A 380 13.00 -13.20 6.17
CA PHE A 380 11.79 -13.38 7.00
C PHE A 380 12.13 -13.28 8.49
N VAL A 381 13.24 -13.82 8.94
CA VAL A 381 13.68 -13.68 10.35
C VAL A 381 13.85 -12.21 10.71
N ILE A 382 14.55 -11.43 9.88
CA ILE A 382 14.77 -10.00 10.14
C ILE A 382 13.44 -9.23 10.07
N GLY A 383 12.55 -9.58 9.14
CA GLY A 383 11.20 -9.03 9.08
C GLY A 383 10.39 -9.29 10.36
N ALA A 384 10.43 -10.52 10.88
CA ALA A 384 9.79 -10.88 12.14
C ALA A 384 10.39 -10.10 13.34
N VAL A 385 11.70 -9.97 13.40
CA VAL A 385 12.38 -9.16 14.43
C VAL A 385 11.95 -7.71 14.37
N ALA A 386 11.85 -7.10 13.20
CA ALA A 386 11.34 -5.73 13.04
C ALA A 386 9.91 -5.59 13.60
N LEU A 387 9.05 -6.59 13.37
CA LEU A 387 7.69 -6.61 13.92
C LEU A 387 7.67 -6.80 15.44
N VAL A 388 8.61 -7.55 16.03
CA VAL A 388 8.77 -7.63 17.49
C VAL A 388 9.08 -6.26 18.07
N PHE A 389 9.93 -5.47 17.40
CA PHE A 389 10.21 -4.10 17.82
C PHE A 389 8.98 -3.20 17.79
N VAL A 390 7.99 -3.41 16.90
CA VAL A 390 6.70 -2.69 16.95
C VAL A 390 6.01 -2.90 18.29
N VAL A 391 5.91 -4.14 18.74
CA VAL A 391 5.28 -4.49 20.02
C VAL A 391 6.06 -3.90 21.20
N LEU A 392 7.39 -3.95 21.16
CA LEU A 392 8.24 -3.37 22.21
C LEU A 392 8.05 -1.85 22.29
N VAL A 393 8.01 -1.15 21.16
CA VAL A 393 7.79 0.31 21.10
C VAL A 393 6.39 0.66 21.64
N ASP A 394 5.34 -0.10 21.27
CA ASP A 394 4.00 0.14 21.82
C ASP A 394 3.91 -0.15 23.33
N CYS A 395 4.59 -1.18 23.82
CA CYS A 395 4.68 -1.47 25.25
C CYS A 395 5.46 -0.41 26.02
N ALA A 396 6.50 0.16 25.43
CA ALA A 396 7.29 1.24 26.03
C ALA A 396 6.59 2.61 25.98
N ALA A 397 5.58 2.79 25.13
CA ALA A 397 4.87 4.05 24.93
C ALA A 397 4.37 4.69 26.26
N PRO A 398 3.76 3.96 27.21
CA PRO A 398 3.33 4.53 28.48
C PRO A 398 4.48 5.03 29.36
N LEU A 399 5.66 4.42 29.25
CA LEU A 399 6.87 4.83 29.98
C LEU A 399 7.46 6.11 29.38
N LEU A 400 7.41 6.25 28.06
CA LEU A 400 7.86 7.43 27.32
C LEU A 400 6.89 8.62 27.45
N ALA A 401 5.62 8.36 27.80
CA ALA A 401 4.61 9.39 28.03
C ALA A 401 4.68 9.99 29.45
N ARG A 402 5.37 9.36 30.40
CA ARG A 402 5.63 9.92 31.73
C ARG A 402 6.76 10.92 31.62
N GLU A 403 6.43 12.22 31.61
CA GLU A 403 7.45 13.27 31.75
C GLU A 403 8.15 13.13 33.10
N PRO A 404 9.50 13.38 33.16
CA PRO A 404 10.25 13.40 34.42
C PRO A 404 9.97 14.69 35.20
N GLY A 405 8.73 14.93 35.60
CA GLY A 405 8.31 16.20 36.24
C GLY A 405 7.14 16.10 37.22
N GLN A 406 6.39 15.01 37.25
CA GLN A 406 5.34 14.81 38.26
C GLN A 406 5.88 14.07 39.48
N LYS A 407 6.91 14.62 40.11
CA LYS A 407 7.20 14.29 41.50
C LYS A 407 6.12 14.93 42.37
N GLN A 408 5.28 14.06 42.92
CA GLN A 408 4.61 14.19 44.21
C GLN A 408 4.42 15.62 44.75
N ASN A 409 3.25 16.19 44.54
CA ASN A 409 2.63 17.11 45.51
C ASN A 409 1.54 16.34 46.27
N ASN A 410 1.96 15.39 47.12
CA ASN A 410 1.21 14.84 48.23
C ASN A 410 2.05 15.07 49.49
N ARG A 411 1.84 16.21 50.08
CA ARG A 411 2.00 16.49 51.52
C ARG A 411 0.89 17.39 51.98
#